data_c7d0aacd241491becbe63c54e3fba1a1
#
_entry.id   c7d0aacd241491becbe63c54e3fba1a1
#
_cell.length_a   1.000
_cell.length_b   1.000
_cell.length_c   1.000
_cell.angle_alpha   90.00
_cell.angle_beta   90.00
_cell.angle_gamma   90.00
#
_symmetry.space_group_name_H-M   'P 1'
#
loop_
_entity.id
_entity.type
_entity.pdbx_description
1 polymer ?
#
loop_
_entity_poly.entity_id
_entity_poly.type
_entity_poly.pdbx_seq_one_letter_code
_entity_poly.pdbx_strand_id
1 'polypeptide(L)'
;MNNIIKVALVFFCLACSGAKNPVKIADEQKPNLVFILADQWRFEAVGYMGNPDVITPNLDKLAAESLIFENAVTVMAVCAPWRASFLTGQYPLTHGIFYNDKPLDTAAVTLGKIFKKAGYQTGYIGKWHLNGHQPGEDPFSGRDKPVPAARRQGFDYWKVREVTHDYNNSYYFDENDQKQVWEGYDAFAQTDSAISFIQKNRENLFALVMSWGPPHDPYPTAPQEYKDLYDWNKLSLRPNVPLALQDSAKHVIANYYAHITALDTALGKLLDELEKSGLAANTIFVFTSEHGDMLLSKGVLKKQRPYDESIKVPMLIRYPQKCGAASRRIKNPINTPDILPTLLGLSGVPIPETMEGKDFSKNLIEGNDLDNDAALIMLPVPFHEWQFKNGGREFRGIRTNRYTYVKDLNGPWLLYDNEKDPFQMDNLMGKADFTTLENSMETILMKKLAERNDAFLPADDYMMQWNYLYDRTDSIRPANYLDVNR
;
A
#
# COMPACT_ATOMS: atom_id res chain seq x y z
N MET A 1 -56.92 67.45 -55.55
CA MET A 1 -57.58 66.24 -55.07
C MET A 1 -56.51 65.13 -55.14
N ASN A 2 -55.76 64.94 -54.08
CA ASN A 2 -54.62 64.05 -54.05
C ASN A 2 -54.99 62.84 -53.23
N ASN A 3 -54.96 61.65 -53.81
CA ASN A 3 -55.12 60.37 -53.16
C ASN A 3 -53.73 59.92 -52.66
N ILE A 4 -53.54 59.78 -51.33
CA ILE A 4 -52.39 59.22 -50.73
C ILE A 4 -52.69 57.72 -50.47
N ILE A 5 -51.96 56.83 -51.15
CA ILE A 5 -51.94 55.38 -50.87
C ILE A 5 -51.00 55.09 -49.72
N LYS A 6 -51.54 54.54 -48.66
CA LYS A 6 -50.71 54.01 -47.51
C LYS A 6 -50.34 52.59 -47.81
N VAL A 7 -49.04 52.33 -48.00
CA VAL A 7 -48.48 50.98 -48.05
C VAL A 7 -48.13 50.53 -46.62
N ALA A 8 -48.77 49.47 -46.14
CA ALA A 8 -48.47 48.85 -44.93
C ALA A 8 -47.38 47.80 -45.11
N LEU A 9 -46.20 48.02 -44.55
CA LEU A 9 -45.12 47.00 -44.49
C LEU A 9 -45.42 46.04 -43.33
N VAL A 10 -45.66 44.77 -43.65
CA VAL A 10 -45.76 43.71 -42.65
C VAL A 10 -44.38 43.11 -42.46
N PHE A 11 -43.79 43.33 -41.33
CA PHE A 11 -42.55 42.66 -40.89
C PHE A 11 -42.88 41.24 -40.40
N PHE A 12 -42.44 40.23 -41.14
CA PHE A 12 -42.44 38.83 -40.69
C PHE A 12 -41.19 38.59 -39.83
N CYS A 13 -41.31 38.53 -38.51
CA CYS A 13 -40.28 38.06 -37.63
C CYS A 13 -40.24 36.52 -37.69
N LEU A 14 -39.29 35.93 -38.43
CA LEU A 14 -38.93 34.54 -38.28
C LEU A 14 -38.17 34.33 -36.95
N ALA A 15 -38.85 33.85 -35.93
CA ALA A 15 -38.22 33.36 -34.71
C ALA A 15 -37.63 31.98 -35.02
N CYS A 16 -36.30 31.93 -35.31
CA CYS A 16 -35.54 30.69 -35.25
C CYS A 16 -35.38 30.22 -33.80
N SER A 17 -36.27 29.40 -33.31
CA SER A 17 -36.09 28.63 -32.10
C SER A 17 -35.10 27.48 -32.37
N GLY A 18 -33.81 27.78 -32.29
CA GLY A 18 -32.77 26.75 -32.23
C GLY A 18 -32.89 25.98 -30.92
N ALA A 19 -33.59 24.85 -30.95
CA ALA A 19 -33.48 23.88 -29.85
C ALA A 19 -32.03 23.42 -29.79
N LYS A 20 -31.28 23.92 -28.78
CA LYS A 20 -29.98 23.34 -28.38
C LYS A 20 -30.29 21.91 -27.93
N ASN A 21 -29.97 20.92 -28.75
CA ASN A 21 -29.89 19.56 -28.28
C ASN A 21 -29.00 19.54 -27.07
N PRO A 22 -29.40 18.94 -25.92
CA PRO A 22 -28.49 18.75 -24.81
C PRO A 22 -27.29 17.96 -25.36
N VAL A 23 -26.10 18.54 -25.23
CA VAL A 23 -24.85 17.83 -25.47
C VAL A 23 -24.92 16.64 -24.51
N LYS A 24 -25.12 15.42 -25.07
CA LYS A 24 -24.88 14.20 -24.32
C LYS A 24 -23.47 14.31 -23.84
N ILE A 25 -23.30 14.57 -22.51
CA ILE A 25 -22.03 14.35 -21.82
C ILE A 25 -21.74 12.89 -22.10
N ALA A 26 -20.72 12.62 -22.91
CA ALA A 26 -20.28 11.25 -23.14
C ALA A 26 -20.08 10.63 -21.75
N ASP A 27 -20.73 9.49 -21.49
CA ASP A 27 -20.52 8.76 -20.23
C ASP A 27 -19.00 8.62 -20.06
N GLU A 28 -18.47 9.28 -19.05
CA GLU A 28 -17.02 9.32 -18.81
C GLU A 28 -16.58 7.88 -18.56
N GLN A 29 -15.81 7.31 -19.49
CA GLN A 29 -15.42 5.92 -19.43
C GLN A 29 -14.65 5.67 -18.13
N LYS A 30 -15.16 4.77 -17.30
CA LYS A 30 -14.47 4.39 -16.05
C LYS A 30 -13.06 3.87 -16.35
N PRO A 31 -12.07 4.19 -15.52
CA PRO A 31 -10.69 3.72 -15.72
C PRO A 31 -10.52 2.24 -15.34
N ASN A 32 -9.52 1.61 -15.95
CA ASN A 32 -8.96 0.38 -15.40
C ASN A 32 -8.15 0.68 -14.13
N LEU A 33 -7.96 -0.35 -13.30
CA LEU A 33 -7.05 -0.30 -12.15
C LEU A 33 -5.96 -1.37 -12.30
N VAL A 34 -4.71 -0.95 -12.18
CA VAL A 34 -3.53 -1.82 -12.01
C VAL A 34 -2.82 -1.41 -10.73
N PHE A 35 -2.83 -2.27 -9.75
CA PHE A 35 -2.21 -2.04 -8.45
C PHE A 35 -1.04 -3.00 -8.24
N ILE A 36 0.16 -2.47 -8.20
CA ILE A 36 1.41 -3.22 -8.00
C ILE A 36 1.88 -3.02 -6.57
N LEU A 37 1.94 -4.12 -5.85
CA LEU A 37 2.35 -4.19 -4.46
C LEU A 37 3.66 -4.98 -4.34
N ALA A 38 4.69 -4.39 -3.76
CA ALA A 38 5.88 -5.09 -3.34
C ALA A 38 5.83 -5.39 -1.83
N ASP A 39 6.55 -6.41 -1.38
CA ASP A 39 6.69 -6.71 0.04
C ASP A 39 8.01 -6.17 0.58
N GLN A 40 7.95 -5.39 1.66
CA GLN A 40 9.12 -4.94 2.42
C GLN A 40 10.05 -3.95 1.68
N TRP A 41 9.51 -3.14 0.77
CA TRP A 41 10.29 -2.13 0.04
C TRP A 41 10.25 -0.77 0.74
N ARG A 42 11.37 -0.36 1.33
CA ARG A 42 11.43 0.92 2.06
C ARG A 42 11.51 2.13 1.13
N PHE A 43 10.94 3.24 1.56
CA PHE A 43 10.61 4.43 0.76
C PHE A 43 11.78 5.04 -0.03
N GLU A 44 12.98 5.02 0.49
CA GLU A 44 14.15 5.65 -0.14
C GLU A 44 14.97 4.71 -1.04
N ALA A 45 14.58 3.45 -1.15
CA ALA A 45 15.26 2.50 -2.02
C ALA A 45 14.77 2.60 -3.48
N VAL A 46 14.72 3.82 -4.00
CA VAL A 46 14.31 4.18 -5.38
C VAL A 46 15.06 5.42 -5.86
N GLY A 47 15.39 5.46 -7.15
CA GLY A 47 16.16 6.56 -7.74
C GLY A 47 15.45 7.91 -7.68
N TYR A 48 14.15 7.97 -7.97
CA TYR A 48 13.35 9.22 -7.96
C TYR A 48 13.24 9.90 -6.57
N MET A 49 13.59 9.20 -5.49
CA MET A 49 13.72 9.76 -4.14
C MET A 49 15.14 10.19 -3.79
N GLY A 50 16.06 10.14 -4.77
CA GLY A 50 17.43 10.63 -4.64
C GLY A 50 18.43 9.60 -4.14
N ASN A 51 18.11 8.30 -4.13
CA ASN A 51 19.07 7.25 -3.82
C ASN A 51 20.05 7.07 -4.99
N PRO A 52 21.36 7.32 -4.81
CA PRO A 52 22.33 7.26 -5.89
C PRO A 52 22.78 5.84 -6.22
N ASP A 53 22.52 4.87 -5.35
CA ASP A 53 23.11 3.54 -5.41
C ASP A 53 22.15 2.51 -6.04
N VAL A 54 20.83 2.72 -5.94
CA VAL A 54 19.84 1.79 -6.45
C VAL A 54 19.49 2.08 -7.91
N ILE A 55 19.36 1.04 -8.73
CA ILE A 55 19.10 1.14 -10.17
C ILE A 55 17.62 0.87 -10.43
N THR A 56 16.84 1.94 -10.68
CA THR A 56 15.38 1.87 -10.89
C THR A 56 14.89 2.73 -12.06
N PRO A 57 15.43 2.56 -13.29
CA PRO A 57 15.13 3.46 -14.41
C PRO A 57 13.66 3.45 -14.84
N ASN A 58 12.95 2.33 -14.70
CA ASN A 58 11.53 2.24 -15.06
C ASN A 58 10.63 2.91 -14.03
N LEU A 59 10.94 2.76 -12.72
CA LEU A 59 10.27 3.52 -11.66
C LEU A 59 10.53 5.02 -11.76
N ASP A 60 11.75 5.42 -12.11
CA ASP A 60 12.11 6.82 -12.29
C ASP A 60 11.36 7.44 -13.49
N LYS A 61 11.20 6.68 -14.58
CA LYS A 61 10.35 7.08 -15.72
C LYS A 61 8.89 7.17 -15.31
N LEU A 62 8.35 6.18 -14.59
CA LEU A 62 6.99 6.21 -14.08
C LEU A 62 6.76 7.41 -13.16
N ALA A 63 7.71 7.70 -12.25
CA ALA A 63 7.63 8.83 -11.33
C ALA A 63 7.57 10.18 -12.04
N ALA A 64 8.26 10.33 -13.19
CA ALA A 64 8.23 11.53 -14.01
C ALA A 64 6.84 11.85 -14.59
N GLU A 65 5.92 10.88 -14.58
CA GLU A 65 4.55 11.00 -15.09
C GLU A 65 3.48 10.73 -14.00
N SER A 66 3.87 10.75 -12.71
CA SER A 66 3.02 10.30 -11.60
C SER A 66 2.90 11.33 -10.50
N LEU A 67 1.87 11.13 -9.67
CA LEU A 67 1.78 11.70 -8.34
C LEU A 67 2.74 10.92 -7.42
N ILE A 68 3.73 11.60 -6.86
CA ILE A 68 4.76 11.04 -5.98
C ILE A 68 4.39 11.35 -4.54
N PHE A 69 4.07 10.35 -3.75
CA PHE A 69 3.75 10.53 -2.33
C PHE A 69 5.03 10.50 -1.50
N GLU A 70 5.42 11.64 -0.94
CA GLU A 70 6.63 11.74 -0.12
C GLU A 70 6.46 11.10 1.27
N ASN A 71 5.22 11.01 1.74
CA ASN A 71 4.84 10.44 3.03
C ASN A 71 3.68 9.43 2.89
N ALA A 72 3.90 8.36 2.10
CA ALA A 72 3.06 7.18 2.16
C ALA A 72 3.43 6.37 3.41
N VAL A 73 2.50 6.29 4.37
CA VAL A 73 2.74 5.75 5.70
C VAL A 73 1.89 4.51 5.93
N THR A 74 2.55 3.42 6.28
CA THR A 74 1.85 2.19 6.66
C THR A 74 1.27 2.32 8.08
N VAL A 75 -0.03 2.04 8.21
CA VAL A 75 -0.71 2.11 9.52
C VAL A 75 -0.13 1.12 10.53
N MET A 76 0.26 -0.04 10.03
CA MET A 76 0.94 -1.09 10.81
C MET A 76 1.95 -1.78 9.90
N ALA A 77 3.23 -1.70 10.24
CA ALA A 77 4.32 -2.24 9.43
C ALA A 77 4.42 -3.78 9.57
N VAL A 78 3.37 -4.48 9.11
CA VAL A 78 3.22 -5.94 9.10
C VAL A 78 2.35 -6.35 7.91
N CYS A 79 2.70 -7.45 7.24
CA CYS A 79 2.09 -7.86 5.98
C CYS A 79 0.57 -8.04 6.04
N ALA A 80 0.05 -8.97 6.83
CA ALA A 80 -1.39 -9.25 6.85
C ALA A 80 -2.24 -8.06 7.34
N PRO A 81 -1.88 -7.33 8.40
CA PRO A 81 -2.58 -6.11 8.81
C PRO A 81 -2.63 -5.04 7.73
N TRP A 82 -1.51 -4.80 7.03
CA TRP A 82 -1.48 -3.84 5.93
C TRP A 82 -2.42 -4.26 4.79
N ARG A 83 -2.35 -5.54 4.39
CA ARG A 83 -3.16 -6.09 3.30
C ARG A 83 -4.64 -6.02 3.61
N ALA A 84 -5.03 -6.32 4.86
CA ALA A 84 -6.40 -6.20 5.31
C ALA A 84 -6.86 -4.73 5.29
N SER A 85 -6.06 -3.80 5.82
CA SER A 85 -6.36 -2.36 5.79
C SER A 85 -6.50 -1.82 4.36
N PHE A 86 -5.61 -2.22 3.45
CA PHE A 86 -5.68 -1.86 2.03
C PHE A 86 -6.95 -2.38 1.36
N LEU A 87 -7.28 -3.67 1.55
CA LEU A 87 -8.44 -4.27 0.88
C LEU A 87 -9.78 -3.81 1.43
N THR A 88 -9.86 -3.36 2.69
CA THR A 88 -11.10 -2.97 3.36
C THR A 88 -11.28 -1.47 3.54
N GLY A 89 -10.21 -0.68 3.47
CA GLY A 89 -10.23 0.74 3.85
C GLY A 89 -10.42 0.97 5.34
N GLN A 90 -10.17 -0.05 6.19
CA GLN A 90 -10.35 -0.02 7.64
C GLN A 90 -9.03 -0.06 8.39
N TYR A 91 -9.05 0.35 9.66
CA TYR A 91 -7.89 0.24 10.56
C TYR A 91 -7.78 -1.16 11.18
N PRO A 92 -6.56 -1.57 11.62
CA PRO A 92 -6.30 -2.92 12.13
C PRO A 92 -7.22 -3.37 13.27
N LEU A 93 -7.61 -2.47 14.18
CA LEU A 93 -8.50 -2.79 15.27
C LEU A 93 -9.98 -2.92 14.86
N THR A 94 -10.37 -2.41 13.69
CA THR A 94 -11.73 -2.54 13.14
C THR A 94 -11.90 -3.84 12.38
N HIS A 95 -10.96 -4.19 11.46
CA HIS A 95 -11.05 -5.48 10.76
C HIS A 95 -10.46 -6.66 11.55
N GLY A 96 -9.85 -6.41 12.71
CA GLY A 96 -9.33 -7.40 13.63
C GLY A 96 -8.06 -8.15 13.20
N ILE A 97 -7.43 -7.76 12.09
CA ILE A 97 -6.16 -8.33 11.64
C ILE A 97 -5.03 -7.39 12.08
N PHE A 98 -4.49 -7.62 13.25
CA PHE A 98 -3.32 -6.89 13.77
C PHE A 98 -2.13 -7.82 14.04
N TYR A 99 -2.10 -8.94 13.31
CA TYR A 99 -1.17 -10.03 13.46
C TYR A 99 -1.19 -10.91 12.18
N ASN A 100 -0.11 -11.60 11.84
CA ASN A 100 -0.08 -12.46 10.65
C ASN A 100 -0.86 -13.77 10.87
N ASP A 101 -1.17 -14.45 9.76
CA ASP A 101 -1.80 -15.77 9.74
C ASP A 101 -3.23 -15.82 10.33
N LYS A 102 -3.91 -14.67 10.46
CA LYS A 102 -5.36 -14.62 10.72
C LYS A 102 -6.13 -14.46 9.41
N PRO A 103 -7.22 -15.22 9.23
CA PRO A 103 -8.07 -15.09 8.05
C PRO A 103 -8.89 -13.79 8.07
N LEU A 104 -8.93 -13.08 6.94
CA LEU A 104 -9.86 -11.96 6.76
C LEU A 104 -11.29 -12.49 6.69
N ASP A 105 -12.21 -11.82 7.36
CA ASP A 105 -13.64 -12.19 7.37
C ASP A 105 -14.17 -12.28 5.92
N THR A 106 -14.88 -13.37 5.64
CA THR A 106 -15.54 -13.55 4.34
C THR A 106 -16.67 -12.55 4.10
N ALA A 107 -17.25 -11.96 5.15
CA ALA A 107 -18.25 -10.91 5.06
C ALA A 107 -17.66 -9.52 4.81
N ALA A 108 -16.35 -9.32 4.97
CA ALA A 108 -15.69 -8.03 4.77
C ALA A 108 -16.01 -7.42 3.41
N VAL A 109 -16.25 -6.12 3.38
CA VAL A 109 -16.44 -5.32 2.16
C VAL A 109 -15.05 -4.96 1.64
N THR A 110 -14.65 -5.51 0.49
CA THR A 110 -13.28 -5.44 0.00
C THR A 110 -13.16 -4.91 -1.41
N LEU A 111 -11.97 -4.44 -1.78
CA LEU A 111 -11.63 -3.95 -3.12
C LEU A 111 -12.17 -4.88 -4.22
N GLY A 112 -11.85 -6.18 -4.18
CA GLY A 112 -12.28 -7.10 -5.24
C GLY A 112 -13.80 -7.21 -5.33
N LYS A 113 -14.51 -7.31 -4.19
CA LYS A 113 -15.99 -7.37 -4.17
C LYS A 113 -16.62 -6.08 -4.72
N ILE A 114 -16.07 -4.91 -4.37
CA ILE A 114 -16.59 -3.61 -4.79
C ILE A 114 -16.40 -3.43 -6.29
N PHE A 115 -15.19 -3.65 -6.82
CA PHE A 115 -14.91 -3.53 -8.24
C PHE A 115 -15.69 -4.57 -9.06
N LYS A 116 -15.81 -5.81 -8.58
CA LYS A 116 -16.64 -6.84 -9.21
C LYS A 116 -18.10 -6.40 -9.30
N LYS A 117 -18.68 -5.88 -8.20
CA LYS A 117 -20.04 -5.33 -8.19
C LYS A 117 -20.22 -4.13 -9.14
N ALA A 118 -19.15 -3.35 -9.35
CA ALA A 118 -19.13 -2.22 -10.28
C ALA A 118 -18.94 -2.64 -11.76
N GLY A 119 -18.85 -3.95 -12.06
CA GLY A 119 -18.77 -4.51 -13.41
C GLY A 119 -17.34 -4.75 -13.93
N TYR A 120 -16.33 -4.69 -13.07
CA TYR A 120 -14.94 -4.94 -13.44
C TYR A 120 -14.61 -6.44 -13.46
N GLN A 121 -13.78 -6.86 -14.41
CA GLN A 121 -13.06 -8.13 -14.33
C GLN A 121 -11.96 -8.01 -13.27
N THR A 122 -11.98 -8.87 -12.25
CA THR A 122 -11.09 -8.74 -11.10
C THR A 122 -9.99 -9.80 -11.11
N GLY A 123 -8.75 -9.39 -10.90
CA GLY A 123 -7.60 -10.30 -10.85
C GLY A 123 -6.70 -10.06 -9.63
N TYR A 124 -6.20 -11.16 -9.06
CA TYR A 124 -5.16 -11.13 -8.03
C TYR A 124 -4.05 -12.12 -8.38
N ILE A 125 -2.80 -11.66 -8.31
CA ILE A 125 -1.60 -12.46 -8.62
C ILE A 125 -0.58 -12.30 -7.50
N GLY A 126 0.04 -13.40 -7.06
CA GLY A 126 1.16 -13.39 -6.12
C GLY A 126 0.77 -13.66 -4.67
N LYS A 127 1.38 -12.97 -3.72
CA LYS A 127 1.21 -13.20 -2.27
C LYS A 127 -0.13 -12.68 -1.77
N TRP A 128 -0.90 -13.56 -1.04
CA TRP A 128 -2.19 -13.20 -0.45
C TRP A 128 -2.10 -12.80 1.02
N HIS A 129 -1.66 -13.73 1.87
CA HIS A 129 -1.45 -13.59 3.31
C HIS A 129 -2.68 -13.17 4.13
N LEU A 130 -3.89 -13.54 3.68
CA LEU A 130 -5.17 -13.23 4.35
C LEU A 130 -6.11 -14.43 4.45
N ASN A 131 -5.65 -15.65 4.08
CA ASN A 131 -6.41 -16.87 4.32
C ASN A 131 -6.20 -17.38 5.75
N GLY A 132 -5.00 -17.18 6.28
CA GLY A 132 -4.63 -17.65 7.61
C GLY A 132 -4.80 -19.17 7.76
N HIS A 133 -5.01 -19.61 9.00
CA HIS A 133 -5.34 -21.00 9.32
C HIS A 133 -6.69 -21.06 10.06
N GLN A 134 -7.34 -22.22 10.03
CA GLN A 134 -8.58 -22.44 10.76
C GLN A 134 -8.28 -22.84 12.22
N PRO A 135 -9.21 -22.58 13.17
CA PRO A 135 -9.05 -23.04 14.55
C PRO A 135 -8.75 -24.55 14.60
N GLY A 136 -7.74 -24.93 15.37
CA GLY A 136 -7.31 -26.32 15.52
C GLY A 136 -6.37 -26.88 14.43
N GLU A 137 -6.10 -26.11 13.39
CA GLU A 137 -5.07 -26.48 12.39
C GLU A 137 -3.66 -26.02 12.83
N ASP A 138 -2.63 -26.68 12.28
CA ASP A 138 -1.27 -26.18 12.37
C ASP A 138 -1.20 -24.78 11.72
N PRO A 139 -0.65 -23.77 12.43
CA PRO A 139 -0.57 -22.38 11.95
C PRO A 139 0.05 -22.22 10.57
N PHE A 140 0.98 -23.09 10.22
CA PHE A 140 1.67 -23.04 8.94
C PHE A 140 1.02 -23.92 7.87
N SER A 141 0.08 -24.79 8.23
CA SER A 141 -0.58 -25.70 7.28
C SER A 141 -1.41 -24.99 6.22
N GLY A 142 -1.93 -23.79 6.53
CA GLY A 142 -2.69 -22.97 5.59
C GLY A 142 -1.85 -22.36 4.47
N ARG A 143 -0.53 -22.25 4.66
CA ARG A 143 0.38 -21.59 3.69
C ARG A 143 0.57 -22.38 2.41
N ASP A 144 0.41 -23.70 2.47
CA ASP A 144 0.61 -24.63 1.35
C ASP A 144 -0.70 -25.24 0.83
N LYS A 145 -1.84 -24.64 1.21
CA LYS A 145 -3.18 -25.02 0.74
C LYS A 145 -3.75 -23.95 -0.21
N PRO A 146 -4.65 -24.32 -1.13
CA PRO A 146 -5.38 -23.35 -1.93
C PRO A 146 -6.28 -22.49 -1.02
N VAL A 147 -6.41 -21.20 -1.38
CA VAL A 147 -7.36 -20.30 -0.74
C VAL A 147 -8.77 -20.61 -1.23
N PRO A 148 -9.70 -21.03 -0.35
CA PRO A 148 -11.06 -21.37 -0.78
C PRO A 148 -11.75 -20.23 -1.52
N ALA A 149 -12.54 -20.52 -2.55
CA ALA A 149 -13.19 -19.52 -3.40
C ALA A 149 -13.96 -18.44 -2.60
N ALA A 150 -14.65 -18.84 -1.53
CA ALA A 150 -15.36 -17.89 -0.64
C ALA A 150 -14.44 -16.90 0.07
N ARG A 151 -13.13 -17.18 0.17
CA ARG A 151 -12.12 -16.34 0.83
C ARG A 151 -11.28 -15.51 -0.13
N ARG A 152 -11.49 -15.62 -1.45
CA ARG A 152 -10.78 -14.83 -2.48
C ARG A 152 -11.27 -13.41 -2.59
N GLN A 153 -12.17 -12.97 -1.71
CA GLN A 153 -12.63 -11.58 -1.54
C GLN A 153 -13.07 -10.89 -2.85
N GLY A 154 -13.68 -11.65 -3.78
CA GLY A 154 -14.25 -11.10 -5.01
C GLY A 154 -13.30 -11.07 -6.20
N PHE A 155 -12.12 -11.65 -6.10
CA PHE A 155 -11.21 -11.82 -7.24
C PHE A 155 -11.51 -13.10 -8.00
N ASP A 156 -11.74 -13.00 -9.33
CA ASP A 156 -12.10 -14.12 -10.20
C ASP A 156 -10.86 -14.74 -10.89
N TYR A 157 -9.99 -13.91 -11.48
CA TYR A 157 -8.70 -14.38 -11.97
C TYR A 157 -7.75 -14.52 -10.78
N TRP A 158 -7.27 -15.74 -10.55
CA TRP A 158 -6.59 -16.10 -9.31
C TRP A 158 -5.34 -16.90 -9.58
N LYS A 159 -4.16 -16.36 -9.26
CA LYS A 159 -2.87 -17.04 -9.31
C LYS A 159 -2.07 -16.71 -8.05
N VAL A 160 -2.34 -17.44 -6.98
CA VAL A 160 -2.00 -16.98 -5.64
C VAL A 160 -1.35 -18.06 -4.80
N ARG A 161 -0.40 -17.65 -3.99
CA ARG A 161 0.08 -18.39 -2.83
C ARG A 161 -0.12 -17.57 -1.56
N GLU A 162 -0.45 -18.21 -0.45
CA GLU A 162 -0.67 -17.52 0.82
C GLU A 162 0.58 -16.79 1.27
N VAL A 163 1.71 -17.50 1.40
CA VAL A 163 3.04 -16.94 1.73
C VAL A 163 4.12 -17.79 1.07
N THR A 164 5.15 -17.15 0.55
CA THR A 164 6.39 -17.83 0.16
C THR A 164 7.58 -16.92 0.40
N HIS A 165 8.72 -17.50 0.70
CA HIS A 165 10.04 -16.84 0.72
C HIS A 165 11.01 -17.57 -0.20
N ASP A 166 10.54 -18.49 -1.03
CA ASP A 166 11.30 -19.11 -2.12
C ASP A 166 10.83 -18.50 -3.45
N TYR A 167 11.63 -17.60 -3.99
CA TYR A 167 11.28 -16.82 -5.18
C TYR A 167 11.74 -17.48 -6.49
N ASN A 168 12.56 -18.52 -6.40
CA ASN A 168 13.14 -19.20 -7.57
C ASN A 168 12.53 -20.58 -7.81
N ASN A 169 11.85 -21.17 -6.82
CA ASN A 169 11.13 -22.44 -6.91
C ASN A 169 9.72 -22.29 -6.36
N SER A 170 9.06 -21.22 -6.74
CA SER A 170 7.75 -20.84 -6.23
C SER A 170 6.62 -21.52 -7.00
N TYR A 171 5.45 -21.60 -6.39
CA TYR A 171 4.23 -22.09 -7.00
C TYR A 171 3.03 -21.25 -6.57
N TYR A 172 1.90 -21.45 -7.24
CA TYR A 172 0.63 -20.83 -6.92
C TYR A 172 -0.52 -21.83 -7.06
N PHE A 173 -1.67 -21.46 -6.53
CA PHE A 173 -2.93 -22.13 -6.83
C PHE A 173 -3.74 -21.23 -7.76
N ASP A 174 -4.30 -21.83 -8.81
CA ASP A 174 -5.16 -21.12 -9.77
C ASP A 174 -6.63 -21.05 -9.30
N GLU A 175 -7.51 -20.52 -10.13
CA GLU A 175 -8.94 -20.38 -9.85
C GLU A 175 -9.66 -21.73 -9.64
N ASN A 176 -9.08 -22.83 -10.10
CA ASN A 176 -9.59 -24.19 -9.97
C ASN A 176 -8.94 -24.98 -8.84
N ASP A 177 -8.20 -24.30 -7.94
CA ASP A 177 -7.42 -24.90 -6.84
C ASP A 177 -6.30 -25.84 -7.32
N GLN A 178 -5.88 -25.75 -8.60
CA GLN A 178 -4.79 -26.53 -9.12
C GLN A 178 -3.45 -25.88 -8.81
N LYS A 179 -2.52 -26.68 -8.30
CA LYS A 179 -1.14 -26.23 -8.02
C LYS A 179 -0.36 -26.11 -9.34
N GLN A 180 0.16 -24.92 -9.58
CA GLN A 180 0.97 -24.57 -10.75
C GLN A 180 2.33 -24.02 -10.29
N VAL A 181 3.36 -24.16 -11.10
CA VAL A 181 4.71 -23.68 -10.79
C VAL A 181 4.97 -22.37 -11.50
N TRP A 182 5.60 -21.40 -10.82
CA TRP A 182 6.20 -20.25 -11.46
C TRP A 182 7.56 -20.65 -12.04
N GLU A 183 7.76 -20.42 -13.33
CA GLU A 183 9.05 -20.70 -13.97
C GLU A 183 10.07 -19.61 -13.65
N GLY A 184 11.23 -20.00 -13.14
CA GLY A 184 12.33 -19.10 -12.80
C GLY A 184 12.02 -18.19 -11.61
N TYR A 185 12.46 -16.95 -11.69
CA TYR A 185 12.19 -15.93 -10.66
C TYR A 185 10.72 -15.52 -10.71
N ASP A 186 9.98 -15.79 -9.64
CA ASP A 186 8.51 -15.74 -9.63
C ASP A 186 7.92 -14.37 -9.97
N ALA A 187 8.59 -13.28 -9.62
CA ALA A 187 8.13 -11.94 -9.96
C ALA A 187 8.06 -11.70 -11.49
N PHE A 188 8.94 -12.34 -12.27
CA PHE A 188 8.88 -12.25 -13.74
C PHE A 188 7.68 -13.03 -14.27
N ALA A 189 7.48 -14.27 -13.84
CA ALA A 189 6.35 -15.10 -14.27
C ALA A 189 4.99 -14.52 -13.81
N GLN A 190 4.93 -13.90 -12.62
CA GLN A 190 3.77 -13.16 -12.14
C GLN A 190 3.48 -11.96 -13.05
N THR A 191 4.50 -11.23 -13.47
CA THR A 191 4.37 -10.08 -14.39
C THR A 191 3.88 -10.52 -15.77
N ASP A 192 4.39 -11.62 -16.33
CA ASP A 192 3.91 -12.18 -17.60
C ASP A 192 2.44 -12.63 -17.49
N SER A 193 2.03 -13.13 -16.32
CA SER A 193 0.62 -13.44 -16.04
C SER A 193 -0.27 -12.20 -15.94
N ALA A 194 0.25 -11.10 -15.39
CA ALA A 194 -0.44 -9.81 -15.34
C ALA A 194 -0.62 -9.23 -16.75
N ILE A 195 0.40 -9.29 -17.58
CA ILE A 195 0.35 -8.91 -19.00
C ILE A 195 -0.71 -9.73 -19.74
N SER A 196 -0.71 -11.05 -19.57
CA SER A 196 -1.72 -11.94 -20.17
C SER A 196 -3.14 -11.61 -19.73
N PHE A 197 -3.34 -11.26 -18.45
CA PHE A 197 -4.64 -10.81 -17.93
C PHE A 197 -5.09 -9.50 -18.58
N ILE A 198 -4.20 -8.52 -18.72
CA ILE A 198 -4.49 -7.22 -19.36
C ILE A 198 -4.87 -7.42 -20.82
N GLN A 199 -4.11 -8.22 -21.57
CA GLN A 199 -4.36 -8.51 -22.98
C GLN A 199 -5.72 -9.19 -23.19
N LYS A 200 -6.07 -10.14 -22.33
CA LYS A 200 -7.37 -10.85 -22.37
C LYS A 200 -8.53 -9.91 -22.07
N ASN A 201 -8.33 -8.90 -21.26
CA ASN A 201 -9.38 -7.98 -20.81
C ASN A 201 -9.32 -6.59 -21.43
N ARG A 202 -8.56 -6.40 -22.52
CA ARG A 202 -8.33 -5.06 -23.12
C ARG A 202 -9.61 -4.34 -23.56
N GLU A 203 -10.68 -5.07 -23.85
CA GLU A 203 -12.00 -4.52 -24.25
C GLU A 203 -12.98 -4.43 -23.06
N ASN A 204 -12.56 -4.82 -21.86
CA ASN A 204 -13.38 -4.82 -20.66
C ASN A 204 -12.77 -3.90 -19.60
N LEU A 205 -13.59 -3.42 -18.68
CA LEU A 205 -13.09 -2.80 -17.45
C LEU A 205 -12.46 -3.88 -16.56
N PHE A 206 -11.27 -3.61 -16.04
CA PHE A 206 -10.62 -4.54 -15.13
C PHE A 206 -9.95 -3.85 -13.94
N ALA A 207 -9.86 -4.60 -12.83
CA ALA A 207 -9.11 -4.24 -11.64
C ALA A 207 -8.16 -5.39 -11.29
N LEU A 208 -6.86 -5.15 -11.46
CA LEU A 208 -5.79 -6.11 -11.21
C LEU A 208 -4.97 -5.67 -10.00
N VAL A 209 -4.78 -6.59 -9.05
CA VAL A 209 -3.80 -6.48 -7.99
C VAL A 209 -2.70 -7.51 -8.24
N MET A 210 -1.46 -7.07 -8.37
CA MET A 210 -0.28 -7.92 -8.43
C MET A 210 0.59 -7.67 -7.20
N SER A 211 0.89 -8.71 -6.45
CA SER A 211 1.58 -8.65 -5.17
C SER A 211 2.84 -9.50 -5.20
N TRP A 212 3.97 -8.86 -5.50
CA TRP A 212 5.29 -9.51 -5.47
C TRP A 212 5.72 -9.86 -4.04
N GLY A 213 6.42 -11.00 -3.88
CA GLY A 213 7.06 -11.36 -2.62
C GLY A 213 8.35 -10.59 -2.35
N PRO A 214 9.28 -10.44 -3.32
CA PRO A 214 10.46 -9.61 -3.14
C PRO A 214 10.10 -8.10 -3.10
N PRO A 215 11.01 -7.27 -2.53
CA PRO A 215 12.35 -7.55 -2.02
C PRO A 215 12.41 -8.08 -0.58
N HIS A 216 11.31 -8.63 -0.01
CA HIS A 216 11.33 -9.29 1.30
C HIS A 216 12.40 -10.39 1.34
N ASP A 217 13.04 -10.56 2.52
CA ASP A 217 14.05 -11.62 2.67
C ASP A 217 13.50 -13.01 2.26
N PRO A 218 14.39 -13.93 1.81
CA PRO A 218 15.87 -13.94 1.85
C PRO A 218 16.53 -13.10 0.74
N TYR A 219 17.25 -12.05 1.11
CA TYR A 219 17.86 -11.12 0.16
C TYR A 219 18.83 -11.76 -0.87
N PRO A 220 19.64 -12.81 -0.53
CA PRO A 220 20.57 -13.41 -1.49
C PRO A 220 19.91 -14.16 -2.65
N THR A 221 18.57 -14.29 -2.66
CA THR A 221 17.82 -15.05 -3.67
C THR A 221 17.49 -14.25 -4.94
N ALA A 222 17.90 -13.00 -5.04
CA ALA A 222 17.80 -12.24 -6.28
C ALA A 222 18.54 -12.95 -7.42
N PRO A 223 18.07 -12.88 -8.69
CA PRO A 223 18.75 -13.47 -9.81
C PRO A 223 20.20 -12.96 -9.93
N GLN A 224 21.14 -13.83 -10.32
CA GLN A 224 22.57 -13.55 -10.27
C GLN A 224 22.94 -12.32 -11.10
N GLU A 225 22.36 -12.17 -12.28
CA GLU A 225 22.59 -11.04 -13.20
C GLU A 225 22.33 -9.67 -12.55
N TYR A 226 21.35 -9.58 -11.63
CA TYR A 226 21.07 -8.35 -10.89
C TYR A 226 21.98 -8.18 -9.68
N LYS A 227 22.43 -9.26 -9.05
CA LYS A 227 23.45 -9.18 -7.97
C LYS A 227 24.77 -8.68 -8.48
N ASP A 228 25.16 -9.05 -9.70
CA ASP A 228 26.40 -8.66 -10.34
C ASP A 228 26.48 -7.15 -10.66
N LEU A 229 25.33 -6.45 -10.62
CA LEU A 229 25.28 -4.98 -10.78
C LEU A 229 25.76 -4.21 -9.55
N TYR A 230 25.87 -4.87 -8.38
CA TYR A 230 26.10 -4.20 -7.10
C TYR A 230 27.42 -4.62 -6.46
N ASP A 231 28.41 -3.71 -6.51
CA ASP A 231 29.62 -3.82 -5.68
C ASP A 231 29.30 -3.28 -4.29
N TRP A 232 29.08 -4.18 -3.31
CA TRP A 232 28.70 -3.82 -1.96
C TRP A 232 29.69 -2.86 -1.28
N ASN A 233 30.98 -2.87 -1.64
CA ASN A 233 31.98 -1.96 -1.07
C ASN A 233 31.70 -0.49 -1.40
N LYS A 234 31.05 -0.21 -2.53
CA LYS A 234 30.76 1.14 -3.01
C LYS A 234 29.46 1.72 -2.47
N LEU A 235 28.61 0.89 -1.85
CA LEU A 235 27.30 1.36 -1.37
C LEU A 235 27.42 2.32 -0.19
N SER A 236 26.62 3.37 -0.25
CA SER A 236 26.44 4.35 0.83
C SER A 236 25.53 3.79 1.90
N LEU A 237 25.85 4.04 3.15
CA LEU A 237 25.01 3.66 4.29
C LEU A 237 24.36 4.87 4.95
N ARG A 238 23.18 4.65 5.49
CA ARG A 238 22.56 5.65 6.35
C ARG A 238 23.42 5.88 7.61
N PRO A 239 23.52 7.13 8.10
CA PRO A 239 24.31 7.44 9.30
C PRO A 239 23.89 6.71 10.56
N ASN A 240 22.62 6.22 10.61
CA ASN A 240 22.08 5.50 11.75
C ASN A 240 22.39 3.99 11.73
N VAL A 241 23.23 3.51 10.81
CA VAL A 241 23.78 2.13 10.82
C VAL A 241 24.99 2.10 11.75
N PRO A 242 25.00 1.26 12.81
CA PRO A 242 26.13 1.14 13.72
C PRO A 242 27.41 0.73 13.02
N LEU A 243 28.55 1.32 13.40
CA LEU A 243 29.87 1.05 12.79
C LEU A 243 30.19 -0.45 12.73
N ALA A 244 29.93 -1.19 13.80
CA ALA A 244 30.21 -2.64 13.87
C ALA A 244 29.37 -3.48 12.89
N LEU A 245 28.32 -2.92 12.29
CA LEU A 245 27.41 -3.63 11.38
C LEU A 245 27.49 -3.12 9.93
N GLN A 246 28.39 -2.19 9.62
CA GLN A 246 28.42 -1.54 8.32
C GLN A 246 28.71 -2.52 7.17
N ASP A 247 29.67 -3.43 7.33
CA ASP A 247 29.96 -4.44 6.29
C ASP A 247 28.77 -5.37 6.07
N SER A 248 28.16 -5.85 7.15
CA SER A 248 26.93 -6.67 7.09
C SER A 248 25.79 -5.93 6.40
N ALA A 249 25.61 -4.64 6.72
CA ALA A 249 24.58 -3.80 6.12
C ALA A 249 24.79 -3.62 4.62
N LYS A 250 26.02 -3.39 4.16
CA LYS A 250 26.35 -3.27 2.74
C LYS A 250 26.03 -4.55 1.96
N HIS A 251 26.38 -5.72 2.52
CA HIS A 251 26.03 -7.01 1.91
C HIS A 251 24.53 -7.23 1.82
N VAL A 252 23.78 -6.91 2.88
CA VAL A 252 22.33 -7.01 2.91
C VAL A 252 21.70 -6.07 1.87
N ILE A 253 22.14 -4.80 1.84
CA ILE A 253 21.62 -3.78 0.94
C ILE A 253 21.94 -4.10 -0.52
N ALA A 254 23.12 -4.61 -0.84
CA ALA A 254 23.46 -5.01 -2.21
C ALA A 254 22.48 -6.06 -2.76
N ASN A 255 22.21 -7.12 -1.98
CA ASN A 255 21.26 -8.15 -2.35
C ASN A 255 19.81 -7.63 -2.42
N TYR A 256 19.43 -6.74 -1.50
CA TYR A 256 18.13 -6.10 -1.48
C TYR A 256 17.93 -5.21 -2.74
N TYR A 257 18.94 -4.43 -3.13
CA TYR A 257 18.90 -3.62 -4.35
C TYR A 257 18.86 -4.48 -5.61
N ALA A 258 19.49 -5.65 -5.61
CA ALA A 258 19.41 -6.60 -6.71
C ALA A 258 17.97 -7.07 -6.96
N HIS A 259 17.22 -7.41 -5.90
CA HIS A 259 15.78 -7.68 -6.02
C HIS A 259 15.02 -6.49 -6.60
N ILE A 260 15.29 -5.29 -6.09
CA ILE A 260 14.64 -4.05 -6.52
C ILE A 260 14.85 -3.81 -8.02
N THR A 261 16.07 -3.96 -8.52
CA THR A 261 16.36 -3.77 -9.95
C THR A 261 15.70 -4.84 -10.82
N ALA A 262 15.62 -6.09 -10.33
CA ALA A 262 14.85 -7.13 -11.01
C ALA A 262 13.35 -6.78 -11.10
N LEU A 263 12.77 -6.28 -10.01
CA LEU A 263 11.36 -5.83 -9.99
C LEU A 263 11.14 -4.60 -10.87
N ASP A 264 12.09 -3.67 -10.91
CA ASP A 264 12.04 -2.52 -11.82
C ASP A 264 12.02 -2.96 -13.29
N THR A 265 12.82 -3.98 -13.65
CA THR A 265 12.80 -4.58 -14.98
C THR A 265 11.43 -5.22 -15.30
N ALA A 266 10.85 -5.94 -14.35
CA ALA A 266 9.51 -6.52 -14.48
C ALA A 266 8.44 -5.43 -14.65
N LEU A 267 8.53 -4.35 -13.87
CA LEU A 267 7.64 -3.20 -13.97
C LEU A 267 7.69 -2.56 -15.37
N GLY A 268 8.90 -2.41 -15.93
CA GLY A 268 9.08 -1.85 -17.27
C GLY A 268 8.29 -2.62 -18.33
N LYS A 269 8.31 -3.96 -18.30
CA LYS A 269 7.54 -4.81 -19.23
C LYS A 269 6.03 -4.56 -19.11
N LEU A 270 5.52 -4.39 -17.89
CA LEU A 270 4.11 -4.15 -17.64
C LEU A 270 3.66 -2.77 -18.14
N LEU A 271 4.47 -1.74 -17.88
CA LEU A 271 4.22 -0.38 -18.39
C LEU A 271 4.24 -0.35 -19.91
N ASP A 272 5.20 -1.01 -20.54
CA ASP A 272 5.27 -1.14 -22.02
C ASP A 272 4.02 -1.82 -22.59
N GLU A 273 3.47 -2.83 -21.92
CA GLU A 273 2.22 -3.48 -22.37
C GLU A 273 1.03 -2.52 -22.31
N LEU A 274 0.88 -1.75 -21.23
CA LEU A 274 -0.20 -0.76 -21.12
C LEU A 274 -0.11 0.31 -22.21
N GLU A 275 1.09 0.77 -22.56
CA GLU A 275 1.30 1.72 -23.65
C GLU A 275 0.97 1.08 -25.01
N LYS A 276 1.49 -0.11 -25.30
CA LYS A 276 1.26 -0.85 -26.56
C LYS A 276 -0.23 -1.18 -26.80
N SER A 277 -0.95 -1.49 -25.74
CA SER A 277 -2.38 -1.79 -25.80
C SER A 277 -3.27 -0.54 -25.87
N GLY A 278 -2.70 0.67 -25.72
CA GLY A 278 -3.44 1.93 -25.71
C GLY A 278 -4.26 2.17 -24.43
N LEU A 279 -4.02 1.39 -23.37
CA LEU A 279 -4.78 1.46 -22.11
C LEU A 279 -4.19 2.43 -21.10
N ALA A 280 -2.93 2.84 -21.28
CA ALA A 280 -2.17 3.59 -20.27
C ALA A 280 -2.84 4.90 -19.83
N ALA A 281 -3.47 5.64 -20.76
CA ALA A 281 -4.10 6.93 -20.46
C ALA A 281 -5.33 6.80 -19.54
N ASN A 282 -6.13 5.73 -19.72
CA ASN A 282 -7.35 5.45 -18.94
C ASN A 282 -7.15 4.29 -17.94
N THR A 283 -5.96 4.18 -17.37
CA THR A 283 -5.65 3.22 -16.32
C THR A 283 -5.10 3.97 -15.10
N ILE A 284 -5.72 3.75 -13.95
CA ILE A 284 -5.13 4.13 -12.67
C ILE A 284 -4.04 3.10 -12.38
N PHE A 285 -2.79 3.51 -12.51
CA PHE A 285 -1.63 2.68 -12.21
C PHE A 285 -1.06 3.07 -10.87
N VAL A 286 -0.96 2.12 -9.94
CA VAL A 286 -0.41 2.33 -8.61
C VAL A 286 0.80 1.43 -8.40
N PHE A 287 1.89 1.98 -7.90
CA PHE A 287 3.02 1.24 -7.37
C PHE A 287 3.23 1.61 -5.91
N THR A 288 3.32 0.61 -5.02
CA THR A 288 3.62 0.83 -3.60
C THR A 288 4.19 -0.44 -2.95
N SER A 289 4.46 -0.35 -1.63
CA SER A 289 4.83 -1.48 -0.77
C SER A 289 3.97 -1.50 0.48
N GLU A 290 3.91 -2.65 1.15
CA GLU A 290 3.12 -2.79 2.38
C GLU A 290 3.83 -2.22 3.61
N HIS A 291 5.14 -2.31 3.68
CA HIS A 291 5.99 -1.71 4.72
C HIS A 291 7.43 -1.65 4.21
N GLY A 292 8.28 -0.95 4.95
CA GLY A 292 9.69 -0.89 4.66
C GLY A 292 10.52 -1.97 5.35
N ASP A 293 11.82 -1.73 5.43
CA ASP A 293 12.82 -2.59 6.07
C ASP A 293 13.89 -1.73 6.75
N MET A 294 14.25 -2.10 7.97
CA MET A 294 15.31 -1.40 8.74
C MET A 294 16.69 -1.58 8.13
N LEU A 295 16.97 -2.69 7.43
CA LEU A 295 18.27 -2.97 6.75
C LEU A 295 19.49 -2.58 7.61
N LEU A 296 19.46 -2.97 8.86
CA LEU A 296 20.46 -2.66 9.90
C LEU A 296 20.55 -1.18 10.31
N SER A 297 19.68 -0.30 9.85
CA SER A 297 19.47 1.00 10.50
C SER A 297 19.15 0.79 11.98
N LYS A 298 19.78 1.56 12.87
CA LYS A 298 19.68 1.40 14.34
C LYS A 298 20.04 -0.03 14.85
N GLY A 299 20.80 -0.80 14.06
CA GLY A 299 21.27 -2.15 14.39
C GLY A 299 20.23 -3.25 14.28
N VAL A 300 19.10 -3.01 13.61
CA VAL A 300 17.99 -3.97 13.48
C VAL A 300 17.61 -4.22 12.02
N LEU A 301 17.07 -5.39 11.75
CA LEU A 301 16.53 -5.81 10.45
C LEU A 301 15.01 -5.78 10.46
N LYS A 302 14.44 -5.87 9.26
CA LYS A 302 13.02 -6.06 9.01
C LYS A 302 12.14 -4.88 9.47
N LYS A 303 11.04 -5.10 10.14
CA LYS A 303 9.90 -4.19 10.30
C LYS A 303 9.40 -4.08 11.75
N GLN A 304 8.18 -3.61 11.95
CA GLN A 304 7.47 -3.42 13.22
C GLN A 304 7.98 -2.26 14.09
N ARG A 305 8.94 -1.49 13.62
CA ARG A 305 9.51 -0.32 14.34
C ARG A 305 8.81 0.97 13.91
N PRO A 306 8.64 1.96 14.80
CA PRO A 306 8.05 3.24 14.45
C PRO A 306 9.05 4.22 13.82
N TYR A 307 9.96 3.71 13.00
CA TYR A 307 10.96 4.51 12.28
C TYR A 307 10.63 4.57 10.77
N ASP A 308 11.00 5.68 10.12
CA ASP A 308 10.69 5.91 8.71
C ASP A 308 11.12 4.74 7.81
N GLU A 309 12.23 4.06 8.11
CA GLU A 309 12.67 2.87 7.38
C GLU A 309 11.66 1.72 7.39
N SER A 310 10.86 1.60 8.44
CA SER A 310 9.85 0.56 8.61
C SER A 310 8.46 1.02 8.17
N ILE A 311 8.08 2.27 8.49
CA ILE A 311 6.71 2.77 8.32
C ILE A 311 6.47 3.53 7.02
N LYS A 312 7.51 3.98 6.31
CA LYS A 312 7.35 4.67 5.03
C LYS A 312 7.66 3.76 3.86
N VAL A 313 6.86 3.91 2.81
CA VAL A 313 6.97 3.11 1.59
C VAL A 313 6.99 4.01 0.35
N PRO A 314 7.59 3.58 -0.77
CA PRO A 314 7.42 4.26 -2.03
C PRO A 314 5.95 4.17 -2.46
N MET A 315 5.40 5.26 -3.00
CA MET A 315 4.06 5.24 -3.58
C MET A 315 3.96 6.22 -4.74
N LEU A 316 3.49 5.69 -5.87
CA LEU A 316 3.21 6.41 -7.10
C LEU A 316 1.76 6.13 -7.53
N ILE A 317 1.05 7.17 -7.99
CA ILE A 317 -0.22 7.02 -8.69
C ILE A 317 -0.11 7.75 -10.03
N ARG A 318 -0.25 7.01 -11.13
CA ARG A 318 -0.34 7.55 -12.49
C ARG A 318 -1.76 7.39 -12.99
N TYR A 319 -2.40 8.51 -13.34
CA TYR A 319 -3.71 8.54 -13.99
C TYR A 319 -3.79 9.77 -14.91
N PRO A 320 -3.20 9.70 -16.13
CA PRO A 320 -3.06 10.85 -17.01
C PRO A 320 -4.38 11.53 -17.35
N GLN A 321 -5.45 10.76 -17.55
CA GLN A 321 -6.75 11.29 -17.96
C GLN A 321 -7.37 12.27 -16.97
N LYS A 322 -7.15 12.07 -15.64
CA LYS A 322 -7.74 12.96 -14.61
C LYS A 322 -6.72 13.74 -13.80
N CYS A 323 -5.56 13.16 -13.54
CA CYS A 323 -4.54 13.79 -12.69
C CYS A 323 -3.46 14.52 -13.50
N GLY A 324 -3.52 14.45 -14.86
CA GLY A 324 -2.48 14.97 -15.74
C GLY A 324 -1.30 14.01 -15.89
N ALA A 325 -0.43 14.29 -16.86
CA ALA A 325 0.75 13.48 -17.17
C ALA A 325 2.06 14.07 -16.60
N ALA A 326 2.01 15.21 -15.93
CA ALA A 326 3.16 15.82 -15.31
C ALA A 326 3.35 15.31 -13.88
N SER A 327 4.60 15.06 -13.51
CA SER A 327 4.96 14.68 -12.14
C SER A 327 4.57 15.76 -11.12
N ARG A 328 4.02 15.32 -9.99
CA ARG A 328 3.71 16.19 -8.86
C ARG A 328 4.01 15.50 -7.54
N ARG A 329 4.67 16.22 -6.63
CA ARG A 329 4.97 15.70 -5.28
C ARG A 329 3.84 16.06 -4.31
N ILE A 330 3.38 15.05 -3.57
CA ILE A 330 2.37 15.14 -2.51
C ILE A 330 3.10 15.03 -1.17
N LYS A 331 3.05 16.10 -0.38
CA LYS A 331 3.83 16.20 0.89
C LYS A 331 3.05 15.70 2.09
N ASN A 332 1.75 15.98 2.15
CA ASN A 332 0.93 15.55 3.27
C ASN A 332 0.76 14.02 3.27
N PRO A 333 0.71 13.41 4.46
CA PRO A 333 0.74 11.97 4.55
C PRO A 333 -0.56 11.31 4.04
N ILE A 334 -0.41 10.18 3.35
CA ILE A 334 -1.49 9.22 3.08
C ILE A 334 -1.25 7.98 3.93
N ASN A 335 -2.33 7.43 4.52
CA ASN A 335 -2.25 6.20 5.31
C ASN A 335 -2.81 5.00 4.54
N THR A 336 -2.48 3.79 4.96
CA THR A 336 -2.96 2.56 4.31
C THR A 336 -4.48 2.52 4.12
N PRO A 337 -5.32 2.82 5.13
CA PRO A 337 -6.78 2.81 4.96
C PRO A 337 -7.30 3.84 3.95
N ASP A 338 -6.56 4.91 3.68
CA ASP A 338 -6.97 5.98 2.75
C ASP A 338 -6.82 5.56 1.27
N ILE A 339 -6.04 4.51 0.99
CA ILE A 339 -5.72 4.08 -0.39
C ILE A 339 -6.98 3.64 -1.12
N LEU A 340 -7.75 2.72 -0.55
CA LEU A 340 -8.93 2.16 -1.23
C LEU A 340 -10.01 3.21 -1.50
N PRO A 341 -10.49 4.03 -0.54
CA PRO A 341 -11.49 5.06 -0.84
C PRO A 341 -11.00 6.07 -1.88
N THR A 342 -9.71 6.42 -1.89
CA THR A 342 -9.11 7.29 -2.91
C THR A 342 -9.16 6.63 -4.30
N LEU A 343 -8.85 5.34 -4.42
CA LEU A 343 -8.96 4.60 -5.69
C LEU A 343 -10.40 4.49 -6.19
N LEU A 344 -11.36 4.28 -5.28
CA LEU A 344 -12.77 4.25 -5.61
C LEU A 344 -13.26 5.62 -6.11
N GLY A 345 -12.89 6.71 -5.44
CA GLY A 345 -13.19 8.08 -5.89
C GLY A 345 -12.60 8.40 -7.25
N LEU A 346 -11.33 8.06 -7.51
CA LEU A 346 -10.70 8.19 -8.83
C LEU A 346 -11.41 7.37 -9.91
N SER A 347 -11.95 6.20 -9.56
CA SER A 347 -12.65 5.29 -10.47
C SER A 347 -14.12 5.66 -10.67
N GLY A 348 -14.66 6.63 -9.93
CA GLY A 348 -16.09 6.95 -9.94
C GLY A 348 -16.96 5.79 -9.41
N VAL A 349 -16.43 5.01 -8.47
CA VAL A 349 -17.12 3.89 -7.81
C VAL A 349 -17.57 4.34 -6.42
N PRO A 350 -18.83 4.09 -6.00
CA PRO A 350 -19.30 4.49 -4.69
C PRO A 350 -18.44 3.93 -3.55
N ILE A 351 -18.13 4.77 -2.56
CA ILE A 351 -17.35 4.41 -1.38
C ILE A 351 -18.31 3.88 -0.30
N PRO A 352 -18.14 2.63 0.16
CA PRO A 352 -18.94 2.08 1.25
C PRO A 352 -18.75 2.81 2.59
N GLU A 353 -19.83 2.94 3.37
CA GLU A 353 -19.80 3.57 4.70
C GLU A 353 -18.94 2.81 5.74
N THR A 354 -18.63 1.56 5.47
CA THR A 354 -17.75 0.75 6.33
C THR A 354 -16.27 1.15 6.26
N MET A 355 -15.88 2.00 5.30
CA MET A 355 -14.51 2.48 5.19
C MET A 355 -14.25 3.61 6.18
N GLU A 356 -13.07 3.56 6.81
CA GLU A 356 -12.63 4.56 7.79
C GLU A 356 -11.57 5.51 7.20
N GLY A 357 -10.94 5.08 6.10
CA GLY A 357 -9.96 5.90 5.38
C GLY A 357 -10.62 7.06 4.64
N LYS A 358 -9.86 8.11 4.39
CA LYS A 358 -10.29 9.31 3.67
C LYS A 358 -10.16 9.12 2.17
N ASP A 359 -11.10 9.67 1.42
CA ASP A 359 -11.01 9.82 -0.04
C ASP A 359 -10.27 11.13 -0.40
N PHE A 360 -9.14 11.01 -1.05
CA PHE A 360 -8.36 12.15 -1.55
C PHE A 360 -8.46 12.32 -3.07
N SER A 361 -9.34 11.61 -3.76
CA SER A 361 -9.46 11.65 -5.21
C SER A 361 -9.66 13.06 -5.75
N LYS A 362 -10.49 13.86 -5.08
CA LYS A 362 -10.73 15.27 -5.43
C LYS A 362 -9.46 16.10 -5.34
N ASN A 363 -8.70 15.98 -4.24
CA ASN A 363 -7.42 16.70 -4.07
C ASN A 363 -6.43 16.34 -5.20
N LEU A 364 -6.35 15.05 -5.54
CA LEU A 364 -5.44 14.57 -6.58
C LEU A 364 -5.83 15.09 -7.97
N ILE A 365 -7.11 15.09 -8.30
CA ILE A 365 -7.65 15.60 -9.59
C ILE A 365 -7.48 17.13 -9.70
N GLU A 366 -7.79 17.86 -8.64
CA GLU A 366 -7.73 19.34 -8.62
C GLU A 366 -6.30 19.89 -8.50
N GLY A 367 -5.32 19.03 -8.27
CA GLY A 367 -3.92 19.48 -8.13
C GLY A 367 -3.56 19.99 -6.74
N ASN A 368 -4.41 19.78 -5.74
CA ASN A 368 -4.20 20.18 -4.36
C ASN A 368 -3.38 19.14 -3.59
N ASP A 369 -2.73 19.56 -2.49
CA ASP A 369 -2.16 18.64 -1.51
C ASP A 369 -3.29 17.97 -0.70
N LEU A 370 -2.98 16.89 0.03
CA LEU A 370 -3.99 16.15 0.77
C LEU A 370 -4.44 16.97 2.00
N ASP A 371 -5.74 16.97 2.29
CA ASP A 371 -6.28 17.48 3.55
C ASP A 371 -6.09 16.44 4.67
N ASN A 372 -4.84 16.17 5.00
CA ASN A 372 -4.45 15.25 6.05
C ASN A 372 -3.13 15.71 6.70
N ASP A 373 -3.21 16.07 7.97
CA ASP A 373 -2.08 16.59 8.74
C ASP A 373 -1.18 15.49 9.33
N ALA A 374 -1.72 14.29 9.52
CA ALA A 374 -0.98 13.17 10.10
C ALA A 374 -1.55 11.79 9.70
N ALA A 375 -0.69 10.82 9.50
CA ALA A 375 -1.01 9.40 9.39
C ALA A 375 -0.83 8.70 10.74
N LEU A 376 -1.79 7.84 11.13
CA LEU A 376 -1.71 7.03 12.34
C LEU A 376 -0.78 5.82 12.11
N ILE A 377 0.09 5.56 13.07
CA ILE A 377 0.92 4.35 13.11
C ILE A 377 0.67 3.59 14.41
N MET A 378 0.64 2.25 14.34
CA MET A 378 0.34 1.43 15.50
C MET A 378 1.04 0.07 15.48
N LEU A 379 1.23 -0.48 16.66
CA LEU A 379 1.53 -1.88 16.89
C LEU A 379 0.75 -2.31 18.14
N PRO A 380 -0.45 -2.87 17.98
CA PRO A 380 -1.26 -3.30 19.11
C PRO A 380 -0.62 -4.44 19.89
N VAL A 381 0.04 -5.37 19.19
CA VAL A 381 0.66 -6.57 19.76
C VAL A 381 2.04 -6.78 19.12
N PRO A 382 3.14 -6.70 19.86
CA PRO A 382 4.48 -7.04 19.39
C PRO A 382 4.63 -8.55 19.18
N PHE A 383 5.23 -8.96 18.05
CA PHE A 383 5.45 -10.37 17.74
C PHE A 383 6.61 -10.58 16.75
N HIS A 384 6.98 -11.81 16.43
CA HIS A 384 8.02 -12.22 15.46
C HIS A 384 9.32 -11.42 15.59
N GLU A 385 9.53 -10.41 14.72
CA GLU A 385 10.76 -9.62 14.65
C GLU A 385 10.96 -8.70 15.85
N TRP A 386 9.90 -8.40 16.59
CA TRP A 386 9.99 -7.48 17.73
C TRP A 386 9.11 -7.91 18.90
N GLN A 387 9.42 -9.08 19.46
CA GLN A 387 8.76 -9.63 20.63
C GLN A 387 9.08 -8.83 21.90
N PHE A 388 8.26 -8.94 22.94
CA PHE A 388 8.49 -8.29 24.24
C PHE A 388 9.85 -8.64 24.83
N LYS A 389 10.28 -9.91 24.77
CA LYS A 389 11.59 -10.34 25.24
C LYS A 389 12.79 -9.67 24.54
N ASN A 390 12.56 -9.12 23.35
CA ASN A 390 13.54 -8.39 22.54
C ASN A 390 13.29 -6.88 22.55
N GLY A 391 12.61 -6.36 23.60
CA GLY A 391 12.30 -4.94 23.75
C GLY A 391 11.13 -4.44 22.92
N GLY A 392 10.35 -5.36 22.32
CA GLY A 392 9.09 -5.02 21.64
C GLY A 392 8.09 -4.42 22.62
N ARG A 393 7.28 -3.49 22.13
CA ARG A 393 6.24 -2.81 22.92
C ARG A 393 5.07 -2.40 22.06
N GLU A 394 3.92 -2.34 22.69
CA GLU A 394 2.74 -1.72 22.09
C GLU A 394 2.98 -0.24 21.90
N PHE A 395 2.59 0.29 20.75
CA PHE A 395 2.67 1.74 20.54
C PHE A 395 1.51 2.27 19.67
N ARG A 396 1.27 3.57 19.86
CA ARG A 396 0.51 4.43 18.96
C ARG A 396 1.34 5.65 18.64
N GLY A 397 1.23 6.12 17.41
CA GLY A 397 1.96 7.31 16.99
C GLY A 397 1.36 7.95 15.76
N ILE A 398 1.91 9.09 15.40
CA ILE A 398 1.58 9.82 14.18
C ILE A 398 2.83 10.17 13.40
N ARG A 399 2.70 10.14 12.07
CA ARG A 399 3.66 10.67 11.12
C ARG A 399 3.01 11.82 10.37
N THR A 400 3.46 13.05 10.63
CA THR A 400 3.07 14.26 9.87
C THR A 400 4.01 14.43 8.67
N ASN A 401 3.88 15.48 7.87
CA ASN A 401 4.87 15.77 6.84
C ASN A 401 6.28 16.03 7.42
N ARG A 402 6.39 16.52 8.66
CA ARG A 402 7.66 16.86 9.31
C ARG A 402 8.00 16.03 10.53
N TYR A 403 7.05 15.70 11.39
CA TYR A 403 7.33 15.12 12.70
C TYR A 403 6.86 13.66 12.77
N THR A 404 7.61 12.85 13.53
CA THR A 404 7.17 11.54 14.01
C THR A 404 7.03 11.62 15.53
N TYR A 405 5.84 11.31 16.05
CA TYR A 405 5.56 11.24 17.47
C TYR A 405 4.98 9.90 17.83
N VAL A 406 5.50 9.27 18.89
CA VAL A 406 5.08 7.93 19.32
C VAL A 406 5.00 7.88 20.84
N LYS A 407 3.94 7.22 21.33
CA LYS A 407 3.82 6.83 22.74
C LYS A 407 3.67 5.33 22.88
N ASP A 408 4.17 4.78 23.97
CA ASP A 408 3.90 3.42 24.44
C ASP A 408 2.90 3.45 25.63
N LEU A 409 2.62 2.32 26.25
CA LEU A 409 1.71 2.25 27.40
C LEU A 409 2.22 3.01 28.64
N ASN A 410 3.52 3.34 28.70
CA ASN A 410 4.08 4.13 29.79
C ASN A 410 4.04 5.65 29.54
N GLY A 411 3.61 6.07 28.34
CA GLY A 411 3.50 7.48 27.96
C GLY A 411 4.31 7.85 26.71
N PRO A 412 4.59 9.15 26.50
CA PRO A 412 5.39 9.64 25.39
C PRO A 412 6.77 8.96 25.32
N TRP A 413 7.17 8.52 24.10
CA TRP A 413 8.37 7.74 23.92
C TRP A 413 9.33 8.31 22.88
N LEU A 414 8.85 8.66 21.67
CA LEU A 414 9.69 9.18 20.59
C LEU A 414 9.08 10.46 19.99
N LEU A 415 9.97 11.43 19.72
CA LEU A 415 9.65 12.63 18.96
C LEU A 415 10.85 12.98 18.07
N TYR A 416 10.63 13.04 16.76
CA TYR A 416 11.65 13.38 15.77
C TYR A 416 11.18 14.52 14.85
N ASP A 417 12.11 15.44 14.53
CA ASP A 417 11.97 16.43 13.46
C ASP A 417 12.61 15.86 12.18
N ASN A 418 11.84 15.19 11.34
CA ASN A 418 12.36 14.47 10.18
C ASN A 418 12.90 15.38 9.06
N GLU A 419 12.67 16.69 9.14
CA GLU A 419 13.27 17.68 8.22
C GLU A 419 14.71 17.99 8.64
N LYS A 420 14.96 18.12 9.95
CA LYS A 420 16.28 18.42 10.49
C LYS A 420 17.10 17.16 10.77
N ASP A 421 16.43 16.08 11.11
CA ASP A 421 17.01 14.77 11.43
C ASP A 421 16.30 13.65 10.63
N PRO A 422 16.54 13.55 9.31
CA PRO A 422 15.90 12.55 8.46
C PRO A 422 16.30 11.11 8.78
N PHE A 423 17.27 10.91 9.65
CA PHE A 423 17.72 9.59 10.10
C PHE A 423 17.23 9.25 11.52
N GLN A 424 16.42 10.14 12.13
CA GLN A 424 15.80 9.95 13.44
C GLN A 424 16.81 9.57 14.54
N MET A 425 17.96 10.23 14.57
CA MET A 425 19.05 9.96 15.51
C MET A 425 18.90 10.71 16.83
N ASP A 426 18.28 11.89 16.82
CA ASP A 426 18.11 12.75 17.98
C ASP A 426 16.64 12.75 18.47
N ASN A 427 16.37 11.93 19.48
CA ASN A 427 15.05 11.91 20.12
C ASN A 427 14.84 13.19 20.94
N LEU A 428 13.81 13.96 20.55
CA LEU A 428 13.48 15.25 21.16
C LEU A 428 12.59 15.14 22.42
N MET A 429 12.12 13.92 22.76
CA MET A 429 11.27 13.69 23.92
C MET A 429 11.92 14.13 25.21
N GLY A 430 11.13 14.82 26.04
CA GLY A 430 11.56 15.30 27.37
C GLY A 430 12.56 16.46 27.35
N LYS A 431 12.92 17.01 26.19
CA LYS A 431 13.73 18.23 26.08
C LYS A 431 12.85 19.45 26.27
N ALA A 432 13.19 20.33 27.22
CA ALA A 432 12.37 21.48 27.62
C ALA A 432 11.94 22.39 26.44
N ASP A 433 12.83 22.60 25.46
CA ASP A 433 12.56 23.42 24.29
C ASP A 433 11.48 22.84 23.35
N PHE A 434 11.14 21.56 23.49
CA PHE A 434 10.19 20.87 22.63
C PHE A 434 8.86 20.53 23.34
N THR A 435 8.64 20.94 24.57
CA THR A 435 7.42 20.65 25.35
C THR A 435 6.14 21.10 24.63
N THR A 436 6.15 22.29 24.01
CA THR A 436 4.98 22.76 23.24
C THR A 436 4.69 21.90 22.02
N LEU A 437 5.74 21.47 21.32
CA LEU A 437 5.61 20.58 20.16
C LEU A 437 5.09 19.19 20.60
N GLU A 438 5.62 18.63 21.67
CA GLU A 438 5.19 17.39 22.26
C GLU A 438 3.68 17.39 22.57
N ASN A 439 3.20 18.43 23.29
CA ASN A 439 1.79 18.60 23.61
C ASN A 439 0.90 18.73 22.35
N SER A 440 1.40 19.42 21.32
CA SER A 440 0.70 19.54 20.04
C SER A 440 0.57 18.18 19.34
N MET A 441 1.65 17.39 19.28
CA MET A 441 1.63 16.06 18.65
C MET A 441 0.75 15.09 19.44
N GLU A 442 0.80 15.11 20.76
CA GLU A 442 -0.10 14.33 21.61
C GLU A 442 -1.57 14.67 21.34
N THR A 443 -1.90 15.95 21.22
CA THR A 443 -3.26 16.39 20.91
C THR A 443 -3.76 15.81 19.59
N ILE A 444 -2.92 15.83 18.53
CA ILE A 444 -3.26 15.25 17.24
C ILE A 444 -3.44 13.75 17.34
N LEU A 445 -2.53 13.05 18.03
CA LEU A 445 -2.62 11.61 18.24
C LEU A 445 -3.91 11.22 18.97
N MET A 446 -4.19 11.87 20.11
CA MET A 446 -5.39 11.57 20.92
C MET A 446 -6.68 11.81 20.15
N LYS A 447 -6.74 12.86 19.32
CA LYS A 447 -7.87 13.08 18.42
C LYS A 447 -8.05 11.91 17.45
N LYS A 448 -6.96 11.45 16.80
CA LYS A 448 -7.02 10.33 15.86
C LYS A 448 -7.44 9.00 16.51
N LEU A 449 -7.01 8.76 17.75
CA LEU A 449 -7.42 7.58 18.52
C LEU A 449 -8.90 7.65 18.91
N ALA A 450 -9.37 8.82 19.38
CA ALA A 450 -10.77 9.04 19.74
C ALA A 450 -11.74 8.86 18.55
N GLU A 451 -11.37 9.34 17.36
CA GLU A 451 -12.12 9.14 16.10
C GLU A 451 -12.34 7.66 15.77
N ARG A 452 -11.53 6.74 16.32
CA ARG A 452 -11.52 5.29 16.04
C ARG A 452 -11.87 4.44 17.24
N ASN A 453 -12.28 5.08 18.37
CA ASN A 453 -12.54 4.41 19.63
C ASN A 453 -11.36 3.53 20.10
N ASP A 454 -10.12 3.92 19.75
CA ASP A 454 -8.91 3.22 20.20
C ASP A 454 -8.51 3.73 21.59
N ALA A 455 -8.80 2.96 22.62
CA ALA A 455 -8.44 3.27 24.01
C ALA A 455 -6.97 3.01 24.32
N PHE A 456 -6.19 2.52 23.37
CA PHE A 456 -4.79 2.14 23.52
C PHE A 456 -4.57 1.21 24.72
N LEU A 457 -5.23 0.07 24.68
CA LEU A 457 -5.16 -0.97 25.71
C LEU A 457 -3.87 -1.81 25.57
N PRO A 458 -3.48 -2.56 26.63
CA PRO A 458 -2.45 -3.59 26.55
C PRO A 458 -2.79 -4.67 25.49
N ALA A 459 -1.74 -5.32 24.97
CA ALA A 459 -1.86 -6.36 23.95
C ALA A 459 -2.85 -7.48 24.34
N ASP A 460 -2.81 -7.91 25.62
CA ASP A 460 -3.68 -8.98 26.13
C ASP A 460 -5.16 -8.65 26.00
N ASP A 461 -5.55 -7.39 26.20
CA ASP A 461 -6.94 -6.96 26.11
C ASP A 461 -7.44 -7.07 24.67
N TYR A 462 -6.64 -6.65 23.67
CA TYR A 462 -6.99 -6.83 22.27
C TYR A 462 -7.03 -8.31 21.87
N MET A 463 -6.07 -9.12 22.38
CA MET A 463 -6.04 -10.56 22.11
C MET A 463 -7.29 -11.24 22.65
N MET A 464 -7.74 -10.91 23.87
CA MET A 464 -9.00 -11.42 24.45
C MET A 464 -10.23 -10.94 23.68
N GLN A 465 -10.30 -9.64 23.35
CA GLN A 465 -11.43 -9.05 22.63
C GLN A 465 -11.67 -9.71 21.27
N TRP A 466 -10.57 -10.09 20.58
CA TRP A 466 -10.60 -10.67 19.25
C TRP A 466 -10.44 -12.21 19.24
N ASN A 467 -10.54 -12.85 20.41
CA ASN A 467 -10.40 -14.30 20.58
C ASN A 467 -9.08 -14.86 20.02
N TYR A 468 -7.97 -14.14 20.23
CA TYR A 468 -6.63 -14.64 19.99
C TYR A 468 -6.07 -15.28 21.26
N LEU A 469 -5.35 -16.40 21.16
CA LEU A 469 -4.50 -16.86 22.25
C LEU A 469 -3.09 -16.31 22.07
N TYR A 470 -2.51 -15.90 23.18
CA TYR A 470 -1.27 -15.18 23.23
C TYR A 470 -0.41 -15.65 24.40
N ASP A 471 0.86 -15.99 24.12
CA ASP A 471 1.87 -16.28 25.12
C ASP A 471 2.95 -15.19 25.09
N ARG A 472 3.01 -14.38 26.15
CA ARG A 472 4.01 -13.32 26.28
C ARG A 472 5.46 -13.83 26.37
N THR A 473 5.66 -15.08 26.76
CA THR A 473 7.00 -15.67 26.97
C THR A 473 7.59 -16.23 25.70
N ASP A 474 6.73 -16.59 24.75
CA ASP A 474 7.13 -17.12 23.45
C ASP A 474 6.48 -16.31 22.34
N SER A 475 6.91 -16.49 21.11
CA SER A 475 6.24 -15.87 19.98
C SER A 475 4.76 -16.22 20.01
N ILE A 476 3.91 -15.28 19.60
CA ILE A 476 2.49 -15.58 19.36
C ILE A 476 2.46 -16.86 18.51
N ARG A 477 1.91 -17.92 19.08
CA ARG A 477 1.69 -19.16 18.34
C ARG A 477 0.35 -19.02 17.63
N PRO A 478 0.33 -19.01 16.29
CA PRO A 478 -0.92 -18.95 15.54
C PRO A 478 -1.90 -20.09 15.87
N ALA A 479 -1.42 -21.19 16.50
CA ALA A 479 -2.25 -22.35 16.90
C ALA A 479 -3.32 -22.07 17.94
N ASN A 480 -3.30 -20.91 18.53
CA ASN A 480 -4.08 -20.67 19.71
C ASN A 480 -5.24 -19.73 19.43
N TYR A 481 -6.20 -20.13 18.56
CA TYR A 481 -7.52 -19.51 18.57
C TYR A 481 -8.32 -20.10 19.72
N LEU A 482 -8.91 -19.23 20.54
CA LEU A 482 -9.99 -19.66 21.42
C LEU A 482 -11.12 -20.20 20.55
N ASP A 483 -11.59 -21.38 20.88
CA ASP A 483 -12.77 -21.96 20.25
C ASP A 483 -13.94 -20.98 20.43
N VAL A 484 -14.38 -20.35 19.33
CA VAL A 484 -15.45 -19.34 19.32
C VAL A 484 -16.81 -19.95 19.72
N ASN A 485 -16.86 -21.25 19.98
CA ASN A 485 -18.06 -22.00 20.36
C ASN A 485 -18.15 -22.31 21.86
N ARG A 486 -17.50 -21.50 22.71
CA ARG A 486 -17.73 -21.55 24.16
C ARG A 486 -18.38 -20.29 24.68
#